data_05c794f39b433105c4d8f52c3db6382a
#
_entry.id   05c794f39b433105c4d8f52c3db6382a
#
_cell.length_a   1.000
_cell.length_b   1.000
_cell.length_c   1.000
_cell.angle_alpha   90.00
_cell.angle_beta   90.00
_cell.angle_gamma   90.00
#
_symmetry.space_group_name_H-M   'P 1'
#
loop_
_entity.id
_entity.type
_entity.pdbx_description
1 polymer ?
#
loop_
_entity_poly.entity_id
_entity_poly.type
_entity_poly.pdbx_seq_one_letter_code
_entity_poly.pdbx_strand_id
1 'polypeptide(L)'
;AAGRTVYTGDVIMGKKVVSALDISDLEPGQKHYLYFQGEQSPTGQHWHVSVIVAKGRNPGRRITLTSGVHGDEMSSIRTVQMVMDQLDPANMAGSVMAVLDISRPALEGMQRRWPNQGRGIDLVDMNREWPGNESGASAPSRHAGIVFNKLLKPNSDVAIDFHTGTTGLECSDFIIGNRQIPEVKTMIDLYPIRQVWDSTAYPGVLHNAFTDAGIPSFCPEVGAARILDLKLIAPFVEGTMNVLKHHGVI
;
A
#
# COMPACT_ATOMS: atom_id res chain seq x y z
N ALA A 1 7.22 15.78 -15.59
CA ALA A 1 8.22 14.72 -15.71
C ALA A 1 8.17 13.90 -14.42
N ALA A 2 8.11 12.57 -14.53
CA ALA A 2 8.28 11.70 -13.37
C ALA A 2 9.61 12.04 -12.69
N GLY A 3 9.58 12.21 -11.38
CA GLY A 3 10.80 12.47 -10.62
C GLY A 3 11.74 11.28 -10.78
N ARG A 4 13.06 11.54 -10.94
CA ARG A 4 14.04 10.46 -10.93
C ARG A 4 14.17 9.88 -9.53
N THR A 5 14.55 8.60 -9.44
CA THR A 5 14.89 7.96 -8.18
C THR A 5 16.01 8.72 -7.47
N VAL A 6 15.82 9.00 -6.19
CA VAL A 6 16.82 9.66 -5.34
C VAL A 6 17.25 8.69 -4.26
N TYR A 7 18.50 8.24 -4.36
CA TYR A 7 19.15 7.42 -3.34
C TYR A 7 19.74 8.32 -2.27
N THR A 8 19.45 8.01 -1.00
CA THR A 8 19.99 8.81 0.14
C THR A 8 21.46 8.53 0.42
N GLY A 9 21.96 7.39 -0.05
CA GLY A 9 23.28 6.87 0.30
C GLY A 9 23.27 5.91 1.48
N ASP A 10 22.18 5.87 2.24
CA ASP A 10 22.04 4.92 3.34
C ASP A 10 21.75 3.51 2.84
N VAL A 11 22.22 2.53 3.61
CA VAL A 11 21.92 1.11 3.43
C VAL A 11 21.45 0.57 4.78
N ILE A 12 20.25 0.01 4.84
CA ILE A 12 19.66 -0.56 6.05
C ILE A 12 19.41 -2.04 5.80
N MET A 13 20.02 -2.90 6.61
CA MET A 13 19.90 -4.35 6.46
C MET A 13 20.19 -4.85 5.04
N GLY A 14 21.19 -4.27 4.39
CA GLY A 14 21.58 -4.58 3.01
C GLY A 14 20.70 -4.00 1.92
N LYS A 15 19.67 -3.23 2.25
CA LYS A 15 18.76 -2.60 1.29
C LYS A 15 19.06 -1.11 1.14
N LYS A 16 19.10 -0.64 -0.10
CA LYS A 16 19.27 0.79 -0.39
C LYS A 16 18.05 1.58 0.04
N VAL A 17 18.28 2.81 0.50
CA VAL A 17 17.24 3.75 0.90
C VAL A 17 17.03 4.79 -0.20
N VAL A 18 15.77 5.02 -0.56
CA VAL A 18 15.37 6.04 -1.53
C VAL A 18 14.45 7.07 -0.85
N SER A 19 14.57 8.34 -1.23
CA SER A 19 13.67 9.40 -0.81
C SER A 19 12.66 9.80 -1.89
N ALA A 20 12.84 9.31 -3.11
CA ALA A 20 11.90 9.32 -4.21
C ALA A 20 12.19 8.10 -5.09
N LEU A 21 11.16 7.48 -5.63
CA LEU A 21 11.30 6.31 -6.49
C LEU A 21 10.59 6.54 -7.82
N ASP A 22 11.29 6.23 -8.90
CA ASP A 22 10.74 6.03 -10.23
C ASP A 22 11.06 4.60 -10.65
N ILE A 23 10.03 3.75 -10.76
CA ILE A 23 10.20 2.33 -11.09
C ILE A 23 10.88 2.15 -12.46
N SER A 24 10.74 3.12 -13.37
CA SER A 24 11.41 3.04 -14.67
C SER A 24 12.93 3.01 -14.58
N ASP A 25 13.50 3.50 -13.48
CA ASP A 25 14.94 3.46 -13.22
C ASP A 25 15.45 2.09 -12.77
N LEU A 26 14.56 1.19 -12.38
CA LEU A 26 14.93 -0.13 -11.88
C LEU A 26 15.18 -1.13 -13.01
N GLU A 27 16.12 -2.04 -12.80
CA GLU A 27 16.46 -3.09 -13.74
C GLU A 27 15.27 -4.03 -13.96
N PRO A 28 14.86 -4.30 -15.23
CA PRO A 28 13.77 -5.22 -15.52
C PRO A 28 14.14 -6.69 -15.25
N GLY A 29 13.13 -7.52 -15.07
CA GLY A 29 13.28 -8.96 -14.88
C GLY A 29 13.75 -9.36 -13.48
N GLN A 30 13.62 -8.48 -12.50
CA GLN A 30 14.12 -8.69 -11.13
C GLN A 30 13.12 -8.22 -10.08
N LYS A 31 13.26 -8.75 -8.86
CA LYS A 31 12.69 -8.15 -7.66
C LYS A 31 13.71 -7.22 -7.00
N HIS A 32 13.25 -6.02 -6.63
CA HIS A 32 14.03 -5.01 -5.94
C HIS A 32 13.50 -4.81 -4.53
N TYR A 33 14.39 -4.85 -3.55
CA TYR A 33 14.07 -4.65 -2.14
C TYR A 33 14.69 -3.35 -1.67
N LEU A 34 13.85 -2.39 -1.28
CA LEU A 34 14.25 -1.04 -0.93
C LEU A 34 13.60 -0.62 0.39
N TYR A 35 14.16 0.42 1.01
CA TYR A 35 13.46 1.22 1.99
C TYR A 35 13.17 2.61 1.42
N PHE A 36 11.96 3.08 1.63
CA PHE A 36 11.57 4.46 1.31
C PHE A 36 11.66 5.32 2.57
N GLN A 37 12.34 6.46 2.44
CA GLN A 37 12.52 7.42 3.52
C GLN A 37 11.29 8.32 3.63
N GLY A 38 10.52 8.16 4.71
CA GLY A 38 9.35 8.98 5.02
C GLY A 38 9.67 10.15 5.94
N GLU A 39 8.72 10.50 6.77
CA GLU A 39 8.80 11.61 7.72
C GLU A 39 9.96 11.45 8.69
N GLN A 40 10.58 12.57 9.04
CA GLN A 40 11.63 12.63 10.05
C GLN A 40 11.03 12.76 11.45
N SER A 41 11.43 11.88 12.36
CA SER A 41 11.04 11.97 13.75
C SER A 41 11.79 13.12 14.46
N PRO A 42 11.31 13.58 15.64
CA PRO A 42 12.00 14.62 16.41
C PRO A 42 13.44 14.28 16.79
N THR A 43 13.80 13.01 16.82
CA THR A 43 15.17 12.55 17.09
C THR A 43 16.11 12.62 15.88
N GLY A 44 15.60 13.03 14.73
CA GLY A 44 16.35 13.13 13.47
C GLY A 44 16.34 11.86 12.61
N GLN A 45 15.85 10.76 13.12
CA GLN A 45 15.68 9.52 12.34
C GLN A 45 14.44 9.60 11.47
N HIS A 46 14.49 8.98 10.30
CA HIS A 46 13.34 8.88 9.42
C HIS A 46 12.55 7.59 9.67
N TRP A 47 11.24 7.66 9.46
CA TRP A 47 10.41 6.47 9.36
C TRP A 47 10.60 5.85 7.98
N HIS A 48 11.21 4.67 7.93
CA HIS A 48 11.43 3.94 6.69
C HIS A 48 10.29 2.99 6.41
N VAL A 49 9.88 2.92 5.14
CA VAL A 49 8.81 2.07 4.67
C VAL A 49 9.41 0.99 3.76
N SER A 50 9.03 -0.26 3.99
CA SER A 50 9.50 -1.39 3.19
C SER A 50 8.84 -1.39 1.82
N VAL A 51 9.65 -1.45 0.76
CA VAL A 51 9.19 -1.48 -0.63
C VAL A 51 9.79 -2.69 -1.34
N ILE A 52 8.94 -3.46 -2.01
CA ILE A 52 9.35 -4.54 -2.90
C ILE A 52 8.78 -4.24 -4.27
N VAL A 53 9.63 -4.21 -5.29
CA VAL A 53 9.19 -4.03 -6.68
C VAL A 53 9.56 -5.28 -7.47
N ALA A 54 8.54 -6.00 -7.95
CA ALA A 54 8.70 -7.03 -8.96
C ALA A 54 8.56 -6.35 -10.33
N LYS A 55 9.68 -6.04 -10.97
CA LYS A 55 9.68 -5.39 -12.28
C LYS A 55 9.82 -6.44 -13.38
N GLY A 56 8.76 -6.55 -14.19
CA GLY A 56 8.73 -7.49 -15.30
C GLY A 56 9.79 -7.21 -16.36
N ARG A 57 10.18 -8.26 -17.07
CA ARG A 57 11.12 -8.15 -18.19
C ARG A 57 10.58 -7.26 -19.31
N ASN A 58 9.27 -7.30 -19.54
CA ASN A 58 8.59 -6.55 -20.58
C ASN A 58 7.82 -5.36 -19.98
N PRO A 59 7.63 -4.27 -20.73
CA PRO A 59 6.79 -3.17 -20.29
C PRO A 59 5.31 -3.58 -20.16
N GLY A 60 4.57 -2.92 -19.29
CA GLY A 60 3.16 -3.18 -19.06
C GLY A 60 2.58 -2.31 -17.95
N ARG A 61 1.43 -2.70 -17.45
CA ARG A 61 0.72 -1.98 -16.37
C ARG A 61 1.49 -2.02 -15.06
N ARG A 62 1.38 -0.95 -14.29
CA ARG A 62 2.03 -0.80 -12.98
C ARG A 62 0.98 -0.92 -11.89
N ILE A 63 1.03 -2.01 -11.14
CA ILE A 63 0.08 -2.31 -10.07
C ILE A 63 0.77 -2.08 -8.72
N THR A 64 0.15 -1.29 -7.85
CA THR A 64 0.64 -1.02 -6.50
C THR A 64 -0.24 -1.69 -5.46
N LEU A 65 0.37 -2.40 -4.54
CA LEU A 65 -0.28 -3.06 -3.40
C LEU A 65 0.22 -2.39 -2.12
N THR A 66 -0.70 -1.84 -1.33
CA THR A 66 -0.36 -1.18 -0.07
C THR A 66 -0.93 -1.92 1.12
N SER A 67 -0.24 -1.90 2.24
CA SER A 67 -0.68 -2.45 3.52
C SER A 67 -0.02 -1.69 4.68
N GLY A 68 -0.44 -1.97 5.90
CA GLY A 68 0.16 -1.35 7.07
C GLY A 68 -0.18 0.15 7.25
N VAL A 69 -1.25 0.64 6.62
CA VAL A 69 -1.80 1.97 6.91
C VAL A 69 -2.29 2.03 8.36
N HIS A 70 -2.88 0.94 8.85
CA HIS A 70 -3.12 0.71 10.27
C HIS A 70 -2.12 -0.32 10.80
N GLY A 71 -1.57 -0.06 11.99
CA GLY A 71 -0.43 -0.82 12.50
C GLY A 71 -0.78 -2.18 13.13
N ASP A 72 -2.05 -2.51 13.32
CA ASP A 72 -2.51 -3.76 13.94
C ASP A 72 -3.20 -4.72 12.95
N GLU A 73 -3.15 -4.41 11.65
CA GLU A 73 -3.86 -5.15 10.60
C GLU A 73 -2.93 -6.13 9.88
N MET A 74 -2.52 -7.18 10.59
CA MET A 74 -1.46 -8.11 10.16
C MET A 74 -1.84 -8.96 8.94
N SER A 75 -3.09 -9.42 8.84
CA SER A 75 -3.52 -10.24 7.71
C SER A 75 -3.44 -9.49 6.38
N SER A 76 -3.62 -8.17 6.39
CA SER A 76 -3.44 -7.34 5.19
C SER A 76 -2.00 -7.37 4.69
N ILE A 77 -1.03 -7.23 5.60
CA ILE A 77 0.40 -7.27 5.27
C ILE A 77 0.78 -8.65 4.73
N ARG A 78 0.33 -9.70 5.39
CA ARG A 78 0.64 -11.08 4.98
C ARG A 78 0.04 -11.42 3.61
N THR A 79 -1.16 -10.91 3.31
CA THR A 79 -1.77 -11.05 1.98
C THR A 79 -0.85 -10.50 0.89
N VAL A 80 -0.35 -9.29 1.07
CA VAL A 80 0.56 -8.65 0.10
C VAL A 80 1.86 -9.43 -0.02
N GLN A 81 2.44 -9.88 1.08
CA GLN A 81 3.65 -10.70 1.07
C GLN A 81 3.44 -12.00 0.27
N MET A 82 2.33 -12.69 0.49
CA MET A 82 2.03 -13.94 -0.20
C MET A 82 1.82 -13.75 -1.70
N VAL A 83 1.24 -12.64 -2.12
CA VAL A 83 1.16 -12.29 -3.54
C VAL A 83 2.56 -12.09 -4.11
N MET A 84 3.38 -11.28 -3.48
CA MET A 84 4.73 -10.98 -3.95
C MET A 84 5.61 -12.22 -4.03
N ASP A 85 5.46 -13.17 -3.11
CA ASP A 85 6.23 -14.42 -3.09
C ASP A 85 5.97 -15.30 -4.33
N GLN A 86 4.81 -15.15 -4.98
CA GLN A 86 4.43 -15.94 -6.16
C GLN A 86 4.91 -15.32 -7.48
N LEU A 87 5.44 -14.11 -7.47
CA LEU A 87 5.79 -13.39 -8.68
C LEU A 87 7.18 -13.78 -9.18
N ASP A 88 7.27 -14.02 -10.49
CA ASP A 88 8.53 -14.23 -11.20
C ASP A 88 8.71 -13.15 -12.27
N PRO A 89 9.51 -12.10 -11.97
CA PRO A 89 9.69 -10.98 -12.89
C PRO A 89 10.22 -11.35 -14.27
N ALA A 90 10.93 -12.46 -14.40
CA ALA A 90 11.41 -12.94 -15.71
C ALA A 90 10.26 -13.26 -16.67
N ASN A 91 9.08 -13.59 -16.14
CA ASN A 91 7.88 -13.95 -16.89
C ASN A 91 6.76 -12.92 -16.79
N MET A 92 7.07 -11.70 -16.33
CA MET A 92 6.09 -10.64 -16.12
C MET A 92 6.23 -9.51 -17.15
N ALA A 93 5.11 -8.81 -17.36
CA ALA A 93 5.04 -7.54 -18.08
C ALA A 93 4.52 -6.43 -17.15
N GLY A 94 5.18 -5.28 -17.15
CA GLY A 94 4.86 -4.21 -16.20
C GLY A 94 5.50 -4.42 -14.85
N SER A 95 4.82 -4.03 -13.78
CA SER A 95 5.38 -4.11 -12.43
C SER A 95 4.32 -4.32 -11.37
N VAL A 96 4.74 -4.93 -10.26
CA VAL A 96 3.98 -4.95 -9.00
C VAL A 96 4.86 -4.36 -7.92
N MET A 97 4.43 -3.25 -7.33
CA MET A 97 5.10 -2.61 -6.21
C MET A 97 4.30 -2.88 -4.94
N ALA A 98 4.93 -3.49 -3.95
CA ALA A 98 4.38 -3.67 -2.61
C ALA A 98 4.98 -2.66 -1.64
N VAL A 99 4.12 -1.97 -0.91
CA VAL A 99 4.49 -1.05 0.17
C VAL A 99 3.84 -1.58 1.44
N LEU A 100 4.62 -2.20 2.33
CA LEU A 100 4.10 -3.15 3.32
C LEU A 100 3.69 -2.52 4.65
N ASP A 101 4.40 -1.50 5.10
CA ASP A 101 4.36 -1.00 6.48
C ASP A 101 4.32 0.54 6.52
N ILE A 102 3.32 1.10 5.85
CA ILE A 102 3.21 2.55 5.64
C ILE A 102 3.22 3.32 6.98
N SER A 103 2.43 2.87 7.95
CA SER A 103 2.39 3.48 9.28
C SER A 103 3.35 2.77 10.24
N ARG A 104 4.64 2.83 9.96
CA ARG A 104 5.68 2.16 10.74
C ARG A 104 5.57 2.40 12.25
N PRO A 105 5.34 3.64 12.72
CA PRO A 105 5.18 3.89 14.15
C PRO A 105 3.99 3.17 14.78
N ALA A 106 2.89 3.09 14.06
CA ALA A 106 1.69 2.38 14.51
C ALA A 106 1.93 0.86 14.53
N LEU A 107 2.62 0.34 13.52
CA LEU A 107 2.96 -1.08 13.41
C LEU A 107 3.89 -1.53 14.57
N GLU A 108 4.91 -0.75 14.88
CA GLU A 108 5.83 -1.04 15.99
C GLU A 108 5.11 -1.03 17.33
N GLY A 109 4.10 -0.18 17.49
CA GLY A 109 3.24 -0.14 18.67
C GLY A 109 2.10 -1.15 18.66
N MET A 110 1.93 -1.95 17.61
CA MET A 110 0.82 -2.88 17.42
C MET A 110 -0.54 -2.20 17.66
N GLN A 111 -0.74 -1.04 17.07
CA GLN A 111 -1.96 -0.25 17.27
C GLN A 111 -2.45 0.34 15.94
N ARG A 112 -3.74 0.68 15.89
CA ARG A 112 -4.37 1.23 14.68
C ARG A 112 -3.79 2.57 14.28
N ARG A 113 -3.66 3.49 15.25
CA ARG A 113 -3.31 4.89 15.03
C ARG A 113 -1.84 5.15 15.29
N TRP A 114 -1.34 6.22 14.70
CA TRP A 114 -0.01 6.72 15.04
C TRP A 114 0.04 7.08 16.53
N PRO A 115 1.14 6.77 17.21
CA PRO A 115 1.33 7.22 18.58
C PRO A 115 1.38 8.73 18.64
N ASN A 116 1.16 9.27 19.83
CA ASN A 116 1.22 10.69 20.11
C ASN A 116 2.55 11.31 19.61
N GLN A 117 2.44 12.40 18.89
CA GLN A 117 3.57 13.14 18.32
C GLN A 117 3.83 14.48 19.04
N GLY A 118 3.48 14.58 20.31
CA GLY A 118 3.88 15.68 21.17
C GLY A 118 2.78 16.54 21.78
N ARG A 119 1.51 16.20 21.58
CA ARG A 119 0.37 16.94 22.13
C ARG A 119 -0.52 16.13 23.08
N GLY A 120 0.04 15.24 23.87
CA GLY A 120 -0.76 14.44 24.80
C GLY A 120 -1.40 13.22 24.11
N ILE A 121 -2.68 13.23 23.84
CA ILE A 121 -3.45 12.07 23.36
C ILE A 121 -3.82 12.15 21.87
N ASP A 122 -3.12 12.95 21.10
CA ASP A 122 -3.40 13.12 19.66
C ASP A 122 -2.99 11.86 18.86
N LEU A 123 -3.83 10.85 18.91
CA LEU A 123 -3.68 9.64 18.12
C LEU A 123 -4.31 9.86 16.75
N VAL A 124 -3.50 9.89 15.70
CA VAL A 124 -3.98 10.16 14.33
C VAL A 124 -4.19 8.85 13.58
N ASP A 125 -5.38 8.70 13.01
CA ASP A 125 -5.68 7.63 12.06
C ASP A 125 -5.13 8.03 10.69
N MET A 126 -4.09 7.33 10.24
CA MET A 126 -3.43 7.58 8.98
C MET A 126 -4.39 7.49 7.79
N ASN A 127 -5.42 6.65 7.88
CA ASN A 127 -6.40 6.49 6.82
C ASN A 127 -7.51 7.57 6.83
N ARG A 128 -7.21 8.73 7.39
CA ARG A 128 -8.01 9.97 7.30
C ARG A 128 -7.15 11.14 6.81
N GLU A 129 -5.88 10.89 6.49
CA GLU A 129 -4.90 11.93 6.16
C GLU A 129 -4.56 12.01 4.67
N TRP A 130 -4.93 11.01 3.87
CA TRP A 130 -4.56 10.94 2.46
C TRP A 130 -5.30 11.97 1.58
N PRO A 131 -4.63 12.58 0.58
CA PRO A 131 -3.27 12.29 0.09
C PRO A 131 -2.15 12.92 0.92
N GLY A 132 -2.47 13.59 2.02
CA GLY A 132 -1.51 14.24 2.88
C GLY A 132 -1.01 15.59 2.37
N ASN A 133 -0.11 16.16 3.15
CA ASN A 133 0.54 17.43 2.81
C ASN A 133 1.97 17.39 3.37
N GLU A 134 2.97 17.47 2.51
CA GLU A 134 4.38 17.41 2.92
C GLU A 134 4.78 18.55 3.87
N SER A 135 3.99 19.63 3.90
CA SER A 135 4.13 20.76 4.83
C SER A 135 3.03 20.80 5.90
N GLY A 136 2.34 19.68 6.11
CA GLY A 136 1.21 19.58 7.04
C GLY A 136 1.58 19.77 8.51
N ALA A 137 0.58 20.04 9.33
CA ALA A 137 0.77 20.33 10.76
C ALA A 137 1.11 19.10 11.59
N SER A 138 0.75 17.90 11.16
CA SER A 138 1.02 16.63 11.85
C SER A 138 2.03 15.76 11.11
N ALA A 139 2.80 14.97 11.86
CA ALA A 139 3.73 14.01 11.26
C ALA A 139 3.02 12.98 10.34
N PRO A 140 1.85 12.41 10.71
CA PRO A 140 1.11 11.54 9.80
C PRO A 140 0.71 12.21 8.49
N SER A 141 0.25 13.46 8.53
CA SER A 141 -0.11 14.21 7.31
C SER A 141 1.10 14.45 6.40
N ARG A 142 2.24 14.82 6.97
CA ARG A 142 3.48 15.01 6.21
C ARG A 142 3.98 13.69 5.63
N HIS A 143 3.95 12.62 6.42
CA HIS A 143 4.34 11.28 5.95
C HIS A 143 3.45 10.80 4.81
N ALA A 144 2.14 10.97 4.92
CA ALA A 144 1.21 10.66 3.84
C ALA A 144 1.57 11.42 2.56
N GLY A 145 1.81 12.72 2.67
CA GLY A 145 2.18 13.55 1.53
C GLY A 145 3.48 13.10 0.85
N ILE A 146 4.51 12.80 1.65
CA ILE A 146 5.80 12.31 1.15
C ILE A 146 5.63 10.95 0.44
N VAL A 147 4.97 10.01 1.08
CA VAL A 147 4.74 8.66 0.53
C VAL A 147 3.89 8.71 -0.73
N PHE A 148 2.81 9.48 -0.71
CA PHE A 148 1.91 9.58 -1.86
C PHE A 148 2.57 10.25 -3.06
N ASN A 149 3.23 11.40 -2.86
CA ASN A 149 3.79 12.19 -3.96
C ASN A 149 5.07 11.59 -4.54
N LYS A 150 5.91 10.96 -3.72
CA LYS A 150 7.26 10.53 -4.12
C LYS A 150 7.40 9.03 -4.32
N LEU A 151 6.41 8.24 -3.91
CA LEU A 151 6.44 6.78 -4.05
C LEU A 151 5.21 6.24 -4.76
N LEU A 152 4.00 6.51 -4.25
CA LEU A 152 2.79 5.82 -4.70
C LEU A 152 2.26 6.36 -6.04
N LYS A 153 1.88 7.63 -6.09
CA LYS A 153 1.26 8.25 -7.26
C LYS A 153 2.12 8.15 -8.53
N PRO A 154 3.45 8.42 -8.49
CA PRO A 154 4.27 8.39 -9.71
C PRO A 154 4.42 7.00 -10.32
N ASN A 155 4.16 5.94 -9.56
CA ASN A 155 4.48 4.56 -9.93
C ASN A 155 3.26 3.66 -10.13
N SER A 156 2.04 4.22 -10.10
CA SER A 156 0.83 3.43 -10.08
C SER A 156 -0.10 3.73 -11.24
N ASP A 157 -0.48 2.71 -11.99
CA ASP A 157 -1.62 2.77 -12.93
C ASP A 157 -2.90 2.26 -12.27
N VAL A 158 -2.76 1.33 -11.33
CA VAL A 158 -3.81 0.75 -10.49
C VAL A 158 -3.25 0.55 -9.09
N ALA A 159 -4.07 0.70 -8.07
CA ALA A 159 -3.65 0.48 -6.70
C ALA A 159 -4.70 -0.28 -5.88
N ILE A 160 -4.25 -1.15 -5.00
CA ILE A 160 -5.10 -1.93 -4.09
C ILE A 160 -4.55 -1.71 -2.67
N ASP A 161 -5.40 -1.18 -1.78
CA ASP A 161 -5.04 -0.89 -0.41
C ASP A 161 -5.67 -1.93 0.54
N PHE A 162 -4.85 -2.81 1.08
CA PHE A 162 -5.28 -3.93 1.92
C PHE A 162 -5.39 -3.51 3.38
N HIS A 163 -6.54 -3.79 3.96
CA HIS A 163 -6.88 -3.54 5.35
C HIS A 163 -7.44 -4.79 6.03
N THR A 164 -7.71 -4.68 7.31
CA THR A 164 -8.57 -5.60 8.07
C THR A 164 -9.61 -4.79 8.85
N GLY A 165 -10.57 -5.47 9.46
CA GLY A 165 -11.45 -4.83 10.44
C GLY A 165 -10.65 -4.25 11.60
N THR A 166 -11.26 -3.29 12.30
CA THR A 166 -10.67 -2.61 13.47
C THR A 166 -10.54 -3.57 14.65
N THR A 167 -9.54 -3.36 15.51
CA THR A 167 -9.40 -4.11 16.77
C THR A 167 -10.70 -4.16 17.56
N GLY A 168 -11.11 -5.36 17.97
CA GLY A 168 -12.34 -5.60 18.72
C GLY A 168 -13.59 -5.74 17.86
N LEU A 169 -13.49 -5.63 16.54
CA LEU A 169 -14.57 -5.92 15.62
C LEU A 169 -14.29 -7.23 14.87
N GLU A 170 -15.18 -8.18 15.01
CA GLU A 170 -15.22 -9.33 14.09
C GLU A 170 -15.83 -8.86 12.78
N CYS A 171 -15.02 -8.75 11.76
CA CYS A 171 -15.47 -8.45 10.42
C CYS A 171 -15.41 -9.71 9.57
N SER A 172 -16.46 -9.95 8.82
CA SER A 172 -16.41 -10.87 7.70
C SER A 172 -15.55 -10.28 6.60
N ASP A 173 -15.00 -11.11 5.73
CA ASP A 173 -14.28 -10.67 4.56
C ASP A 173 -15.17 -9.86 3.62
N PHE A 174 -14.72 -8.69 3.23
CA PHE A 174 -15.43 -7.86 2.27
C PHE A 174 -14.48 -6.93 1.52
N ILE A 175 -14.99 -6.25 0.52
CA ILE A 175 -14.24 -5.28 -0.27
C ILE A 175 -15.01 -3.95 -0.26
N ILE A 176 -14.28 -2.86 -0.09
CA ILE A 176 -14.81 -1.50 -0.21
C ILE A 176 -14.31 -0.92 -1.53
N GLY A 177 -15.23 -0.38 -2.33
CA GLY A 177 -14.84 0.30 -3.56
C GLY A 177 -16.01 0.99 -4.24
N ASN A 178 -15.70 1.95 -5.11
CA ASN A 178 -16.69 2.64 -5.93
C ASN A 178 -16.91 1.87 -7.24
N ARG A 179 -17.94 1.04 -7.30
CA ARG A 179 -18.27 0.24 -8.48
C ARG A 179 -18.90 1.05 -9.63
N GLN A 180 -19.14 2.34 -9.43
CA GLN A 180 -19.50 3.24 -10.54
C GLN A 180 -18.29 3.53 -11.44
N ILE A 181 -17.06 3.29 -10.96
CA ILE A 181 -15.85 3.32 -11.77
C ILE A 181 -15.72 1.94 -12.43
N PRO A 182 -15.84 1.82 -13.76
CA PRO A 182 -15.92 0.51 -14.43
C PRO A 182 -14.70 -0.38 -14.19
N GLU A 183 -13.51 0.18 -14.18
CA GLU A 183 -12.27 -0.58 -13.94
C GLU A 183 -12.20 -1.11 -12.49
N VAL A 184 -12.66 -0.33 -11.52
CA VAL A 184 -12.77 -0.77 -10.11
C VAL A 184 -13.75 -1.92 -9.98
N LYS A 185 -14.94 -1.79 -10.58
CA LYS A 185 -15.92 -2.88 -10.60
C LYS A 185 -15.38 -4.16 -11.19
N THR A 186 -14.70 -4.06 -12.33
CA THR A 186 -14.10 -5.22 -13.01
C THR A 186 -13.10 -5.93 -12.10
N MET A 187 -12.24 -5.19 -11.43
CA MET A 187 -11.24 -5.77 -10.52
C MET A 187 -11.88 -6.42 -9.29
N ILE A 188 -12.85 -5.76 -8.67
CA ILE A 188 -13.56 -6.32 -7.51
C ILE A 188 -14.25 -7.63 -7.87
N ASP A 189 -14.87 -7.71 -9.04
CA ASP A 189 -15.59 -8.90 -9.51
C ASP A 189 -14.65 -10.11 -9.75
N LEU A 190 -13.35 -9.92 -9.79
CA LEU A 190 -12.35 -10.99 -9.91
C LEU A 190 -12.02 -11.68 -8.58
N TYR A 191 -12.49 -11.13 -7.46
CA TYR A 191 -12.28 -11.72 -6.15
C TYR A 191 -13.37 -12.73 -5.81
N PRO A 192 -13.03 -13.89 -5.23
CA PRO A 192 -14.01 -14.85 -4.72
C PRO A 192 -14.60 -14.39 -3.37
N ILE A 193 -15.00 -13.13 -3.30
CA ILE A 193 -15.56 -12.46 -2.12
C ILE A 193 -16.95 -11.97 -2.47
N ARG A 194 -17.93 -12.35 -1.67
CA ARG A 194 -19.36 -12.03 -1.96
C ARG A 194 -19.77 -10.66 -1.45
N GLN A 195 -19.19 -10.22 -0.33
CA GLN A 195 -19.58 -8.98 0.30
C GLN A 195 -18.77 -7.82 -0.25
N VAL A 196 -19.48 -6.86 -0.82
CA VAL A 196 -18.90 -5.63 -1.33
C VAL A 196 -19.66 -4.46 -0.74
N TRP A 197 -18.94 -3.58 -0.08
CA TRP A 197 -19.47 -2.29 0.30
C TRP A 197 -19.19 -1.30 -0.83
N ASP A 198 -20.23 -1.01 -1.59
CA ASP A 198 -20.17 -0.03 -2.67
C ASP A 198 -20.22 1.37 -2.07
N SER A 199 -19.10 2.03 -2.05
CA SER A 199 -18.93 3.30 -1.38
C SER A 199 -18.13 4.27 -2.24
N THR A 200 -18.64 5.50 -2.34
CA THR A 200 -17.90 6.63 -2.90
C THR A 200 -16.89 7.22 -1.92
N ALA A 201 -16.90 6.66 -0.74
CA ALA A 201 -15.91 6.71 0.31
C ALA A 201 -15.80 7.96 1.18
N TYR A 202 -15.10 7.73 2.27
CA TYR A 202 -14.76 8.76 3.25
C TYR A 202 -13.62 9.64 2.74
N PRO A 203 -13.61 10.94 3.05
CA PRO A 203 -12.44 11.77 2.83
C PRO A 203 -11.23 11.23 3.60
N GLY A 204 -10.07 11.30 2.96
CA GLY A 204 -8.79 10.97 3.60
C GLY A 204 -8.41 9.50 3.59
N VAL A 205 -9.19 8.60 3.02
CA VAL A 205 -8.78 7.20 2.83
C VAL A 205 -7.89 7.06 1.59
N LEU A 206 -6.93 6.14 1.66
CA LEU A 206 -5.90 6.01 0.63
C LEU A 206 -6.49 5.62 -0.73
N HIS A 207 -7.38 4.64 -0.79
CA HIS A 207 -7.94 4.22 -2.07
C HIS A 207 -8.74 5.34 -2.77
N ASN A 208 -9.32 6.28 -2.03
CA ASN A 208 -9.93 7.47 -2.61
C ASN A 208 -8.92 8.47 -3.13
N ALA A 209 -7.83 8.68 -2.40
CA ALA A 209 -6.76 9.54 -2.86
C ALA A 209 -6.20 9.06 -4.20
N PHE A 210 -6.08 7.75 -4.39
CA PHE A 210 -5.73 7.17 -5.68
C PHE A 210 -6.79 7.45 -6.76
N THR A 211 -8.06 7.19 -6.49
CA THR A 211 -9.13 7.40 -7.49
C THR A 211 -9.28 8.88 -7.85
N ASP A 212 -9.14 9.78 -6.89
CA ASP A 212 -9.15 11.22 -7.12
C ASP A 212 -7.96 11.68 -7.98
N ALA A 213 -6.86 10.96 -7.94
CA ALA A 213 -5.69 11.17 -8.80
C ALA A 213 -5.77 10.46 -10.16
N GLY A 214 -6.92 9.84 -10.48
CA GLY A 214 -7.13 9.11 -11.74
C GLY A 214 -6.55 7.70 -11.74
N ILE A 215 -6.25 7.13 -10.58
CA ILE A 215 -5.70 5.78 -10.40
C ILE A 215 -6.81 4.89 -9.83
N PRO A 216 -7.39 3.96 -10.62
CA PRO A 216 -8.42 3.05 -10.11
C PRO A 216 -7.91 2.27 -8.88
N SER A 217 -8.69 2.30 -7.81
CA SER A 217 -8.28 1.72 -6.53
C SER A 217 -9.48 1.26 -5.71
N PHE A 218 -9.26 0.26 -4.86
CA PHE A 218 -10.25 -0.27 -3.93
C PHE A 218 -9.53 -0.86 -2.71
N CYS A 219 -10.33 -1.25 -1.71
CA CYS A 219 -9.83 -1.67 -0.41
C CYS A 219 -10.39 -3.03 0.01
N PRO A 220 -9.65 -4.12 -0.14
CA PRO A 220 -9.97 -5.40 0.46
C PRO A 220 -9.82 -5.36 1.98
N GLU A 221 -10.80 -5.92 2.69
CA GLU A 221 -10.83 -6.03 4.15
C GLU A 221 -10.69 -7.50 4.56
N VAL A 222 -9.51 -7.87 5.03
CA VAL A 222 -9.07 -9.26 5.24
C VAL A 222 -9.27 -9.65 6.71
N GLY A 223 -10.52 -9.96 7.10
CA GLY A 223 -10.82 -10.39 8.46
C GLY A 223 -10.64 -9.29 9.52
N ALA A 224 -10.10 -9.65 10.68
CA ALA A 224 -9.99 -8.78 11.84
C ALA A 224 -8.53 -8.36 12.13
N ALA A 225 -8.38 -7.27 12.89
CA ALA A 225 -7.08 -6.81 13.37
C ALA A 225 -6.47 -7.79 14.39
N ARG A 226 -5.15 -7.78 14.50
CA ARG A 226 -4.34 -8.59 15.44
C ARG A 226 -4.49 -10.09 15.26
N ILE A 227 -5.02 -10.53 14.13
CA ILE A 227 -5.23 -11.93 13.78
C ILE A 227 -4.47 -12.22 12.49
N LEU A 228 -3.83 -13.37 12.43
CA LEU A 228 -3.26 -13.91 11.22
C LEU A 228 -4.00 -15.21 10.89
N ASP A 229 -4.95 -15.12 9.96
CA ASP A 229 -5.76 -16.26 9.53
C ASP A 229 -5.55 -16.55 8.04
N LEU A 230 -4.80 -17.62 7.78
CA LEU A 230 -4.46 -18.02 6.41
C LEU A 230 -5.69 -18.44 5.58
N LYS A 231 -6.77 -18.91 6.22
CA LYS A 231 -8.00 -19.27 5.51
C LYS A 231 -8.72 -18.03 4.98
N LEU A 232 -8.69 -16.94 5.74
CA LEU A 232 -9.26 -15.66 5.32
C LEU A 232 -8.39 -14.97 4.27
N ILE A 233 -7.08 -15.13 4.37
CA ILE A 233 -6.12 -14.54 3.42
C ILE A 233 -6.21 -15.17 2.03
N ALA A 234 -6.37 -16.48 1.94
CA ALA A 234 -6.29 -17.23 0.68
C ALA A 234 -7.19 -16.66 -0.45
N PRO A 235 -8.48 -16.33 -0.23
CA PRO A 235 -9.33 -15.74 -1.27
C PRO A 235 -8.83 -14.37 -1.78
N PHE A 236 -8.22 -13.58 -0.91
CA PHE A 236 -7.68 -12.28 -1.31
C PHE A 236 -6.40 -12.42 -2.12
N VAL A 237 -5.56 -13.39 -1.81
CA VAL A 237 -4.40 -13.72 -2.66
C VAL A 237 -4.87 -14.17 -4.03
N GLU A 238 -5.85 -15.08 -4.12
CA GLU A 238 -6.44 -15.55 -5.38
C GLU A 238 -7.01 -14.39 -6.20
N GLY A 239 -7.82 -13.54 -5.59
CA GLY A 239 -8.42 -12.39 -6.26
C GLY A 239 -7.37 -11.41 -6.77
N THR A 240 -6.34 -11.14 -6.00
CA THR A 240 -5.25 -10.24 -6.40
C THR A 240 -4.46 -10.84 -7.57
N MET A 241 -4.16 -12.14 -7.54
CA MET A 241 -3.54 -12.81 -8.67
C MET A 241 -4.42 -12.74 -9.93
N ASN A 242 -5.74 -12.86 -9.79
CA ASN A 242 -6.67 -12.69 -10.91
C ASN A 242 -6.61 -11.26 -11.49
N VAL A 243 -6.48 -10.25 -10.64
CA VAL A 243 -6.30 -8.85 -11.09
C VAL A 243 -5.02 -8.70 -11.89
N LEU A 244 -3.92 -9.28 -11.44
CA LEU A 244 -2.64 -9.24 -12.15
C LEU A 244 -2.73 -9.93 -13.53
N LYS A 245 -3.42 -11.06 -13.62
CA LYS A 245 -3.71 -11.74 -14.89
C LYS A 245 -4.57 -10.88 -15.81
N HIS A 246 -5.61 -10.28 -15.27
CA HIS A 246 -6.51 -9.41 -16.03
C HIS A 246 -5.77 -8.23 -16.69
N HIS A 247 -4.82 -7.66 -15.99
CA HIS A 247 -3.99 -6.58 -16.52
C HIS A 247 -2.80 -7.05 -17.37
N GLY A 248 -2.65 -8.35 -17.56
CA GLY A 248 -1.56 -8.92 -18.36
C GLY A 248 -0.18 -8.80 -17.71
N VAL A 249 -0.12 -8.68 -16.40
CA VAL A 249 1.15 -8.57 -15.66
C VAL A 249 1.79 -9.93 -15.45
N ILE A 250 0.96 -10.95 -15.25
CA ILE A 250 1.39 -12.35 -15.12
C ILE A 250 0.62 -13.25 -16.07
#